data_063d1d06afdbbb26e9dbd289e6b0349a
#
_entry.id   063d1d06afdbbb26e9dbd289e6b0349a
#
_cell.length_a   1.000
_cell.length_b   1.000
_cell.length_c   1.000
_cell.angle_alpha   90.00
_cell.angle_beta   90.00
_cell.angle_gamma   90.00
#
_symmetry.space_group_name_H-M   'P 1'
#
loop_
_entity.id
_entity.type
_entity.pdbx_description
1 polymer ?
#
loop_
_entity_poly.entity_id
_entity_poly.type
_entity_poly.pdbx_seq_one_letter_code
_entity_poly.pdbx_strand_id
1 'polypeptide(L)'
;MNAKFYQTVQAAIAQTVEGMRMGDYVLGTVETESPVSIRINQRDLITSEFLIFTDAVRDYNVDIEVKHTTENRAGGGGYAEFASHNHDYTGRKKIKVYNGLHAGEVVILLRQCGGQQYCVLSRISDHTHLTGQWG
;
A
#
# COMPACT_ATOMS: atom_id res chain seq x y z
N MET A 1 -2.46 -40.64 36.37
CA MET A 1 -3.06 -39.34 36.02
C MET A 1 -4.42 -39.60 35.41
N ASN A 2 -5.41 -38.91 35.89
CA ASN A 2 -6.77 -39.04 35.34
C ASN A 2 -6.82 -38.49 33.92
N ALA A 3 -7.31 -39.26 32.99
CA ALA A 3 -7.44 -38.85 31.56
C ALA A 3 -8.27 -37.56 31.42
N LYS A 4 -9.29 -37.41 32.27
CA LYS A 4 -10.13 -36.22 32.26
C LYS A 4 -9.35 -34.94 32.65
N PHE A 5 -8.47 -35.06 33.62
CA PHE A 5 -7.60 -33.95 34.02
C PHE A 5 -6.64 -33.56 32.90
N TYR A 6 -6.02 -34.57 32.28
CA TYR A 6 -5.13 -34.33 31.13
C TYR A 6 -5.84 -33.63 29.99
N GLN A 7 -7.04 -34.06 29.65
CA GLN A 7 -7.84 -33.41 28.61
C GLN A 7 -8.19 -31.98 28.97
N THR A 8 -8.50 -31.70 30.24
CA THR A 8 -8.82 -30.35 30.71
C THR A 8 -7.61 -29.44 30.56
N VAL A 9 -6.41 -29.90 30.89
CA VAL A 9 -5.17 -29.14 30.74
C VAL A 9 -4.88 -28.87 29.28
N GLN A 10 -5.04 -29.86 28.41
CA GLN A 10 -4.86 -29.67 26.96
C GLN A 10 -5.84 -28.64 26.40
N ALA A 11 -7.10 -28.68 26.79
CA ALA A 11 -8.10 -27.73 26.38
C ALA A 11 -7.77 -26.31 26.82
N ALA A 12 -7.29 -26.17 28.06
CA ALA A 12 -6.87 -24.86 28.60
C ALA A 12 -5.69 -24.28 27.82
N ILE A 13 -4.70 -25.11 27.48
CA ILE A 13 -3.55 -24.68 26.70
C ILE A 13 -4.01 -24.26 25.30
N ALA A 14 -4.84 -25.07 24.65
CA ALA A 14 -5.37 -24.76 23.32
C ALA A 14 -6.14 -23.44 23.31
N GLN A 15 -6.98 -23.20 24.30
CA GLN A 15 -7.71 -21.95 24.44
C GLN A 15 -6.79 -20.76 24.68
N THR A 16 -5.73 -20.95 25.47
CA THR A 16 -4.76 -19.89 25.72
C THR A 16 -4.01 -19.51 24.44
N VAL A 17 -3.53 -20.49 23.69
CA VAL A 17 -2.85 -20.26 22.40
C VAL A 17 -3.78 -19.59 21.42
N GLU A 18 -5.02 -20.06 21.31
CA GLU A 18 -6.03 -19.46 20.44
C GLU A 18 -6.39 -18.04 20.90
N GLY A 19 -6.48 -17.80 22.19
CA GLY A 19 -6.74 -16.49 22.76
C GLY A 19 -5.59 -15.50 22.52
N MET A 20 -4.37 -15.96 22.39
CA MET A 20 -3.23 -15.12 22.02
C MET A 20 -3.33 -14.63 20.58
N ARG A 21 -4.08 -15.35 19.77
CA ARG A 21 -4.40 -15.03 18.37
C ARG A 21 -3.25 -14.37 17.64
N MET A 22 -2.26 -15.17 17.34
CA MET A 22 -1.15 -14.72 16.50
C MET A 22 -1.72 -14.22 15.17
N GLY A 23 -1.24 -13.08 14.72
CA GLY A 23 -1.70 -12.51 13.47
C GLY A 23 -1.44 -13.47 12.31
N ASP A 24 -2.34 -13.46 11.36
CA ASP A 24 -2.20 -14.21 10.13
C ASP A 24 -2.49 -13.26 8.94
N TYR A 25 -2.36 -13.77 7.74
CA TYR A 25 -2.72 -13.02 6.55
C TYR A 25 -3.91 -13.66 5.85
N VAL A 26 -4.67 -12.84 5.17
CA VAL A 26 -5.78 -13.27 4.34
C VAL A 26 -5.74 -12.51 3.02
N LEU A 27 -6.33 -13.09 1.99
CA LEU A 27 -6.53 -12.42 0.72
C LEU A 27 -7.94 -11.85 0.67
N GLY A 28 -8.09 -10.73 0.00
CA GLY A 28 -9.39 -10.10 -0.17
C GLY A 28 -9.51 -9.42 -1.52
N THR A 29 -10.75 -9.11 -1.87
CA THR A 29 -11.07 -8.37 -3.08
C THR A 29 -11.76 -7.07 -2.71
N VAL A 30 -11.30 -5.97 -3.28
CA VAL A 30 -11.91 -4.67 -3.05
C VAL A 30 -13.31 -4.66 -3.66
N GLU A 31 -14.30 -4.35 -2.85
CA GLU A 31 -15.69 -4.31 -3.29
C GLU A 31 -16.15 -2.88 -3.59
N THR A 32 -15.83 -1.93 -2.72
CA THR A 32 -16.13 -0.51 -2.92
C THR A 32 -14.88 0.33 -2.74
N GLU A 33 -14.87 1.52 -3.33
CA GLU A 33 -13.70 2.40 -3.35
C GLU A 33 -13.78 3.56 -2.37
N SER A 34 -14.97 4.07 -2.13
CA SER A 34 -15.13 5.30 -1.33
C SER A 34 -16.44 5.24 -0.53
N PRO A 35 -16.37 4.78 0.71
CA PRO A 35 -15.19 4.25 1.40
C PRO A 35 -14.76 2.88 0.88
N VAL A 36 -13.50 2.54 1.11
CA VAL A 36 -12.98 1.22 0.74
C VAL A 36 -13.60 0.15 1.61
N SER A 37 -14.08 -0.90 0.99
CA SER A 37 -14.47 -2.13 1.66
C SER A 37 -13.86 -3.33 0.96
N ILE A 38 -13.51 -4.36 1.72
CA ILE A 38 -12.80 -5.52 1.21
C ILE A 38 -13.53 -6.79 1.63
N ARG A 39 -13.84 -7.62 0.66
CA ARG A 39 -14.47 -8.91 0.89
C ARG A 39 -13.40 -9.98 1.00
N ILE A 40 -13.36 -10.65 2.15
CA ILE A 40 -12.36 -11.70 2.40
C ILE A 40 -12.93 -13.11 2.20
N ASN A 41 -14.24 -13.25 2.30
CA ASN A 41 -14.94 -14.50 1.96
C ASN A 41 -16.40 -14.17 1.67
N GLN A 42 -17.23 -15.19 1.45
CA GLN A 42 -18.63 -14.96 1.09
C GLN A 42 -19.45 -14.27 2.18
N ARG A 43 -19.01 -14.35 3.43
CA ARG A 43 -19.74 -13.80 4.57
C ARG A 43 -19.16 -12.47 5.08
N ASP A 44 -17.85 -12.27 4.95
CA ASP A 44 -17.16 -11.19 5.63
C ASP A 44 -16.75 -10.09 4.68
N LEU A 45 -17.40 -8.97 4.83
CA LEU A 45 -17.04 -7.72 4.20
C LEU A 45 -16.46 -6.81 5.27
N ILE A 46 -15.19 -6.44 5.09
CA ILE A 46 -14.48 -5.59 6.04
C ILE A 46 -14.63 -4.15 5.57
N THR A 47 -15.26 -3.34 6.39
CA THR A 47 -15.49 -1.93 6.10
C THR A 47 -14.30 -1.08 6.55
N SER A 48 -14.24 0.16 6.07
CA SER A 48 -13.05 1.01 6.20
C SER A 48 -12.65 1.30 7.64
N GLU A 49 -13.59 1.32 8.59
CA GLU A 49 -13.27 1.55 10.00
C GLU A 49 -12.39 0.46 10.62
N PHE A 50 -12.38 -0.72 10.01
CA PHE A 50 -11.54 -1.84 10.47
C PHE A 50 -10.29 -2.05 9.62
N LEU A 51 -10.02 -1.13 8.68
CA LEU A 51 -8.91 -1.24 7.75
C LEU A 51 -7.85 -0.18 8.05
N ILE A 52 -6.60 -0.63 8.03
CA ILE A 52 -5.43 0.24 8.10
C ILE A 52 -4.74 0.15 6.75
N PHE A 53 -4.45 1.29 6.14
CA PHE A 53 -3.88 1.34 4.80
C PHE A 53 -2.42 1.76 4.86
N THR A 54 -1.56 1.00 4.18
CA THR A 54 -0.18 1.41 3.94
C THR A 54 -0.10 2.33 2.73
N ASP A 55 1.05 2.96 2.54
CA ASP A 55 1.26 3.82 1.36
C ASP A 55 1.17 3.05 0.05
N ALA A 56 1.37 1.74 0.09
CA ALA A 56 1.25 0.89 -1.11
C ALA A 56 -0.18 0.83 -1.67
N VAL A 57 -1.19 1.16 -0.84
CA VAL A 57 -2.61 0.98 -1.19
C VAL A 57 -3.45 2.23 -0.93
N ARG A 58 -2.83 3.37 -0.81
CA ARG A 58 -3.51 4.66 -0.65
C ARG A 58 -2.82 5.72 -1.48
N ASP A 59 -3.54 6.79 -1.77
CA ASP A 59 -2.94 7.98 -2.34
C ASP A 59 -2.13 8.69 -1.26
N TYR A 60 -0.94 9.18 -1.62
CA TYR A 60 -0.08 9.89 -0.68
C TYR A 60 0.80 10.89 -1.40
N ASN A 61 1.37 11.79 -0.61
CA ASN A 61 2.30 12.80 -1.12
C ASN A 61 3.72 12.44 -0.70
N VAL A 62 4.66 12.71 -1.58
CA VAL A 62 6.08 12.49 -1.31
C VAL A 62 6.87 13.64 -1.89
N ASP A 63 7.96 13.98 -1.21
CA ASP A 63 8.92 14.96 -1.73
C ASP A 63 9.96 14.23 -2.58
N ILE A 64 10.23 14.77 -3.74
CA ILE A 64 11.31 14.29 -4.61
C ILE A 64 12.31 15.41 -4.83
N GLU A 65 13.57 15.04 -4.97
CA GLU A 65 14.61 15.95 -5.37
C GLU A 65 14.91 15.73 -6.84
N VAL A 66 14.84 16.81 -7.60
CA VAL A 66 15.16 16.78 -9.01
C VAL A 66 16.49 17.50 -9.20
N LYS A 67 17.48 16.76 -9.71
CA LYS A 67 18.76 17.31 -10.16
C LYS A 67 18.79 17.21 -11.66
N HIS A 68 18.82 18.34 -12.32
CA HIS A 68 18.72 18.39 -13.76
C HIS A 68 19.77 19.35 -14.30
N THR A 69 20.61 18.85 -15.19
CA THR A 69 21.56 19.65 -15.94
C THR A 69 21.08 19.77 -17.36
N THR A 70 20.76 21.00 -17.77
CA THR A 70 20.36 21.27 -19.15
C THR A 70 21.61 21.62 -19.95
N GLU A 71 21.94 20.81 -20.95
CA GLU A 71 22.97 21.17 -21.91
C GLU A 71 22.40 22.18 -22.91
N ASN A 72 22.96 23.40 -22.88
CA ASN A 72 22.73 24.34 -23.94
C ASN A 72 23.62 23.97 -25.13
N ARG A 73 23.00 23.52 -26.21
CA ARG A 73 23.69 23.45 -27.48
C ARG A 73 23.91 24.87 -27.98
N ALA A 74 25.16 25.23 -28.26
CA ALA A 74 25.49 26.45 -28.89
C ALA A 74 24.76 26.50 -30.25
N GLY A 75 23.71 27.30 -30.37
CA GLY A 75 23.06 27.56 -31.63
C GLY A 75 24.05 28.24 -32.55
N GLY A 76 24.22 27.73 -33.73
CA GLY A 76 25.12 28.29 -34.72
C GLY A 76 24.75 29.75 -35.01
N GLY A 77 25.58 30.67 -34.63
CA GLY A 77 25.35 32.08 -34.92
C GLY A 77 26.08 33.03 -34.01
N GLY A 78 27.19 32.69 -33.61
CA GLY A 78 28.33 33.52 -33.39
C GLY A 78 28.28 34.74 -32.48
N TYR A 79 27.32 34.98 -31.66
CA TYR A 79 27.38 36.05 -30.71
C TYR A 79 27.64 35.50 -29.31
N ALA A 80 28.54 36.17 -28.55
CA ALA A 80 28.90 35.81 -27.21
C ALA A 80 27.68 35.73 -26.25
N GLU A 81 26.61 36.35 -26.60
CA GLU A 81 25.35 36.35 -25.90
C GLU A 81 24.68 34.95 -25.88
N PHE A 82 25.08 34.09 -26.79
CA PHE A 82 24.59 32.71 -26.90
C PHE A 82 25.63 31.69 -26.45
N ALA A 83 26.54 32.10 -25.62
CA ALA A 83 27.50 31.16 -25.02
C ALA A 83 26.74 30.06 -24.28
N SER A 84 27.13 28.81 -24.48
CA SER A 84 26.49 27.68 -23.84
C SER A 84 26.54 27.84 -22.31
N HIS A 85 25.38 27.85 -21.71
CA HIS A 85 25.24 27.83 -20.26
C HIS A 85 24.70 26.47 -19.84
N ASN A 86 25.40 25.83 -18.92
CA ASN A 86 24.86 24.68 -18.22
C ASN A 86 24.04 25.21 -17.06
N HIS A 87 22.74 24.96 -17.10
CA HIS A 87 21.87 25.28 -16.00
C HIS A 87 21.64 24.03 -15.16
N ASP A 88 22.24 24.02 -13.98
CA ASP A 88 21.96 22.98 -12.98
C ASP A 88 20.68 23.38 -12.25
N TYR A 89 19.66 22.59 -12.41
CA TYR A 89 18.44 22.75 -11.63
C TYR A 89 18.43 21.71 -10.52
N THR A 90 18.46 22.19 -9.28
CA THR A 90 18.28 21.36 -8.11
C THR A 90 17.09 21.91 -7.35
N GLY A 91 16.06 21.12 -7.22
CA GLY A 91 14.86 21.55 -6.52
C GLY A 91 14.14 20.36 -5.91
N ARG A 92 13.46 20.65 -4.81
CA ARG A 92 12.60 19.69 -4.15
C ARG A 92 11.17 19.97 -4.60
N LYS A 93 10.48 18.92 -5.05
CA LYS A 93 9.08 19.00 -5.49
C LYS A 93 8.25 18.01 -4.72
N LYS A 94 7.03 18.44 -4.40
CA LYS A 94 6.02 17.58 -3.83
C LYS A 94 5.21 16.97 -4.97
N ILE A 95 5.10 15.64 -4.97
CA ILE A 95 4.26 14.93 -5.93
C ILE A 95 3.22 14.10 -5.20
N LYS A 96 2.09 13.88 -5.86
CA LYS A 96 1.06 12.98 -5.36
C LYS A 96 1.16 11.66 -6.10
N VAL A 97 1.21 10.58 -5.32
CA VAL A 97 1.24 9.21 -5.84
C VAL A 97 -0.16 8.63 -5.69
N TYR A 98 -0.71 8.13 -6.79
CA TYR A 98 -2.06 7.56 -6.83
C TYR A 98 -1.97 6.04 -6.72
N ASN A 99 -1.99 5.56 -5.50
CA ASN A 99 -1.95 4.12 -5.20
C ASN A 99 -3.26 3.59 -4.64
N GLY A 100 -4.30 4.43 -4.55
CA GLY A 100 -5.58 4.05 -4.00
C GLY A 100 -6.16 2.80 -4.64
N LEU A 101 -6.90 2.04 -3.87
CA LEU A 101 -7.49 0.79 -4.33
C LEU A 101 -8.75 1.05 -5.15
N HIS A 102 -8.95 0.20 -6.14
CA HIS A 102 -10.13 0.22 -7.00
C HIS A 102 -10.87 -1.11 -6.92
N ALA A 103 -12.18 -1.05 -7.14
CA ALA A 103 -13.03 -2.23 -7.06
C ALA A 103 -12.52 -3.33 -8.00
N GLY A 104 -12.52 -4.55 -7.53
CA GLY A 104 -12.05 -5.72 -8.25
C GLY A 104 -10.58 -6.06 -8.02
N GLU A 105 -9.80 -5.16 -7.43
CA GLU A 105 -8.39 -5.43 -7.12
C GLU A 105 -8.26 -6.40 -5.96
N VAL A 106 -7.27 -7.28 -6.05
CA VAL A 106 -6.99 -8.27 -5.01
C VAL A 106 -5.85 -7.77 -4.15
N VAL A 107 -6.03 -7.91 -2.84
CA VAL A 107 -5.08 -7.41 -1.84
C VAL A 107 -4.74 -8.49 -0.83
N ILE A 108 -3.60 -8.32 -0.19
CA ILE A 108 -3.21 -9.13 0.96
C ILE A 108 -3.38 -8.29 2.23
N LEU A 109 -4.03 -8.88 3.22
CA LEU A 109 -4.29 -8.23 4.50
C LEU A 109 -3.62 -9.00 5.63
N LEU A 110 -3.05 -8.27 6.57
CA LEU A 110 -2.61 -8.83 7.83
C LEU A 110 -3.75 -8.68 8.84
N ARG A 111 -4.16 -9.82 9.42
CA ARG A 111 -5.17 -9.82 10.47
C ARG A 111 -4.48 -9.55 11.80
N GLN A 112 -4.97 -8.56 12.52
CA GLN A 112 -4.48 -8.25 13.83
C GLN A 112 -4.78 -9.39 14.81
N CYS A 113 -3.89 -9.58 15.77
CA CYS A 113 -4.16 -10.42 16.94
C CYS A 113 -5.47 -9.97 17.59
N GLY A 114 -6.45 -10.86 17.68
CA GLY A 114 -7.79 -10.52 18.11
C GLY A 114 -8.81 -10.33 16.99
N GLY A 115 -8.37 -10.20 15.75
CA GLY A 115 -9.22 -10.25 14.56
C GLY A 115 -10.14 -9.06 14.35
N GLN A 116 -9.87 -7.91 14.99
CA GLN A 116 -10.74 -6.73 14.90
C GLN A 116 -10.25 -5.67 13.92
N GLN A 117 -8.99 -5.73 13.52
CA GLN A 117 -8.43 -4.82 12.54
C GLN A 117 -7.62 -5.58 11.52
N TYR A 118 -7.56 -5.02 10.33
CA TYR A 118 -6.84 -5.59 9.20
C TYR A 118 -5.95 -4.52 8.60
N CYS A 119 -4.67 -4.84 8.45
CA CYS A 119 -3.75 -3.98 7.71
C CYS A 119 -3.74 -4.42 6.26
N VAL A 120 -4.13 -3.55 5.35
CA VAL A 120 -4.03 -3.80 3.92
C VAL A 120 -2.59 -3.55 3.53
N LEU A 121 -1.84 -4.64 3.35
CA LEU A 121 -0.41 -4.56 3.17
C LEU A 121 -0.05 -4.12 1.75
N SER A 122 -0.68 -4.71 0.76
CA SER A 122 -0.36 -4.46 -0.64
C SER A 122 -1.44 -4.99 -1.55
N ARG A 123 -1.48 -4.42 -2.75
CA ARG A 123 -2.14 -4.99 -3.90
C ARG A 123 -1.31 -6.17 -4.41
N ILE A 124 -1.98 -7.27 -4.80
CA ILE A 124 -1.34 -8.43 -5.42
C ILE A 124 -1.80 -8.65 -6.86
N SER A 125 -2.76 -7.87 -7.31
CA SER A 125 -3.16 -7.79 -8.71
C SER A 125 -2.48 -6.59 -9.37
N ASP A 126 -2.54 -6.53 -10.68
CA ASP A 126 -2.07 -5.34 -11.39
C ASP A 126 -3.00 -4.15 -11.10
N HIS A 127 -2.45 -2.94 -11.21
CA HIS A 127 -3.25 -1.73 -11.13
C HIS A 127 -4.31 -1.74 -12.24
N THR A 128 -5.56 -1.51 -11.87
CA THR A 128 -6.68 -1.52 -12.82
C THR A 128 -6.98 -0.14 -13.41
N HIS A 129 -6.49 0.92 -12.75
CA HIS A 129 -6.80 2.30 -13.15
C HIS A 129 -5.54 3.16 -13.16
N LEU A 130 -4.78 3.06 -14.22
CA LEU A 130 -3.67 3.97 -14.48
C LEU A 130 -4.11 5.01 -15.48
N THR A 131 -4.05 6.29 -15.09
CA THR A 131 -4.50 7.41 -15.90
C THR A 131 -3.37 8.30 -16.38
N GLY A 132 -2.15 8.03 -15.93
CA GLY A 132 -0.98 8.80 -16.37
C GLY A 132 -0.58 8.47 -17.79
N GLN A 133 0.13 9.41 -18.41
CA GLN A 133 0.70 9.20 -19.74
C GLN A 133 2.11 8.64 -19.59
N TRP A 134 2.39 7.60 -20.36
CA TRP A 134 3.71 7.03 -20.49
C TRP A 134 4.39 7.70 -21.68
N GLY A 135 5.37 8.50 -21.39
CA GLY A 135 6.09 9.23 -22.42
C GLY A 135 7.48 8.71 -22.66
#